data_ead9f9cab53e778c477534a754f82492
#
_entry.id   ead9f9cab53e778c477534a754f82492
#
_cell.length_a   1.000
_cell.length_b   1.000
_cell.length_c   1.000
_cell.angle_alpha   90.00
_cell.angle_beta   90.00
_cell.angle_gamma   90.00
#
_symmetry.space_group_name_H-M   'P 1'
#
loop_
_entity.id
_entity.type
_entity.pdbx_description
1 polymer ?
#
loop_
_entity_poly.entity_id
_entity_poly.type
_entity_poly.pdbx_seq_one_letter_code
_entity_poly.pdbx_strand_id
1 'polypeptide(L)'
;MKVLVVLAHPSQESFVSFLSSEVLAELKNGGHEIRHHDLWAENFSPVFTPYERLNHVGDVAEKLESLPELRQHIEDLQWCDALILVYPTWWSGQPAMLKGWFDRVLMNGVAWVLPEGAARIRPLLTNVRHLIVVTTHGSGKLVNALEGESGKRTVFRSVRLMLHRRVRCEWLAMYGIDNATLQQRQKFSGRVRRRINRVLK
;
A
#
# COMPACT_ATOMS: atom_id res chain seq x y z
N MET A 1 -15.28 -8.75 -4.41
CA MET A 1 -14.72 -8.03 -3.25
C MET A 1 -14.42 -6.59 -3.65
N LYS A 2 -14.35 -5.69 -2.70
CA LYS A 2 -13.93 -4.29 -2.86
C LYS A 2 -12.41 -4.20 -2.72
N VAL A 3 -11.70 -3.81 -3.74
CA VAL A 3 -10.23 -3.82 -3.77
C VAL A 3 -9.70 -2.43 -4.05
N LEU A 4 -8.88 -1.92 -3.13
CA LEU A 4 -8.10 -0.70 -3.34
C LEU A 4 -6.69 -1.07 -3.80
N VAL A 5 -6.26 -0.53 -4.93
CA VAL A 5 -4.90 -0.65 -5.47
C VAL A 5 -4.21 0.70 -5.38
N VAL A 6 -3.03 0.75 -4.76
CA VAL A 6 -2.22 1.97 -4.67
C VAL A 6 -0.89 1.72 -5.37
N LEU A 7 -0.64 2.48 -6.43
CA LEU A 7 0.60 2.49 -7.22
C LEU A 7 1.47 3.67 -6.81
N ALA A 8 2.75 3.41 -6.56
CA ALA A 8 3.73 4.46 -6.30
C ALA A 8 4.99 4.28 -7.17
N HIS A 9 4.94 4.77 -8.42
CA HIS A 9 6.09 4.81 -9.32
C HIS A 9 6.04 6.03 -10.24
N PRO A 10 7.15 6.78 -10.45
CA PRO A 10 7.14 8.01 -11.25
C PRO A 10 7.05 7.77 -12.76
N SER A 11 7.40 6.57 -13.25
CA SER A 11 7.39 6.24 -14.67
C SER A 11 6.31 5.22 -14.99
N GLN A 12 5.45 5.55 -15.95
CA GLN A 12 4.42 4.67 -16.48
C GLN A 12 5.01 3.49 -17.29
N GLU A 13 6.22 3.62 -17.81
CA GLU A 13 6.91 2.59 -18.58
C GLU A 13 7.68 1.59 -17.72
N SER A 14 7.64 1.76 -16.39
CA SER A 14 8.34 0.89 -15.46
C SER A 14 7.73 -0.51 -15.36
N PHE A 15 8.56 -1.49 -15.00
CA PHE A 15 8.05 -2.83 -14.72
C PHE A 15 7.05 -2.86 -13.55
N VAL A 16 7.17 -1.95 -12.61
CA VAL A 16 6.22 -1.80 -11.48
C VAL A 16 4.86 -1.31 -11.99
N SER A 17 4.83 -0.33 -12.88
CA SER A 17 3.58 0.15 -13.51
C SER A 17 2.96 -0.94 -14.39
N PHE A 18 3.76 -1.71 -15.14
CA PHE A 18 3.30 -2.90 -15.84
C PHE A 18 2.68 -3.93 -14.87
N LEU A 19 3.31 -4.21 -13.72
CA LEU A 19 2.74 -5.11 -12.72
C LEU A 19 1.42 -4.59 -12.16
N SER A 20 1.27 -3.27 -11.98
CA SER A 20 0.01 -2.66 -11.56
C SER A 20 -1.09 -2.90 -12.59
N SER A 21 -0.81 -2.70 -13.88
CA SER A 21 -1.79 -2.97 -14.94
C SER A 21 -2.21 -4.46 -15.00
N GLU A 22 -1.27 -5.39 -14.79
CA GLU A 22 -1.56 -6.82 -14.70
C GLU A 22 -2.44 -7.16 -13.49
N VAL A 23 -2.19 -6.51 -12.33
CA VAL A 23 -3.04 -6.63 -11.13
C VAL A 23 -4.46 -6.15 -11.42
N LEU A 24 -4.60 -4.96 -11.99
CA LEU A 24 -5.91 -4.37 -12.33
C LEU A 24 -6.69 -5.24 -13.32
N ALA A 25 -6.02 -5.76 -14.35
CA ALA A 25 -6.62 -6.65 -15.33
C ALA A 25 -7.12 -7.96 -14.69
N GLU A 26 -6.31 -8.56 -13.80
CA GLU A 26 -6.70 -9.80 -13.10
C GLU A 26 -7.88 -9.58 -12.14
N LEU A 27 -7.90 -8.45 -11.42
CA LEU A 27 -9.02 -8.08 -10.55
C LEU A 27 -10.31 -7.85 -11.33
N LYS A 28 -10.22 -7.18 -12.49
CA LYS A 28 -11.36 -6.98 -13.39
C LYS A 28 -11.91 -8.31 -13.91
N ASN A 29 -11.03 -9.22 -14.34
CA ASN A 29 -11.41 -10.55 -14.78
C ASN A 29 -12.06 -11.39 -13.67
N GLY A 30 -11.64 -11.16 -12.41
CA GLY A 30 -12.23 -11.79 -11.23
C GLY A 30 -13.56 -11.19 -10.76
N GLY A 31 -14.09 -10.15 -11.44
CA GLY A 31 -15.35 -9.49 -11.10
C GLY A 31 -15.29 -8.71 -9.78
N HIS A 32 -14.13 -8.18 -9.41
CA HIS A 32 -13.98 -7.34 -8.23
C HIS A 32 -14.39 -5.88 -8.51
N GLU A 33 -14.89 -5.19 -7.49
CA GLU A 33 -15.03 -3.73 -7.50
C GLU A 33 -13.66 -3.13 -7.20
N ILE A 34 -13.17 -2.22 -8.06
CA ILE A 34 -11.80 -1.72 -8.00
C ILE A 34 -11.82 -0.20 -7.85
N ARG A 35 -11.06 0.30 -6.88
CA ARG A 35 -10.61 1.69 -6.81
C ARG A 35 -9.09 1.70 -6.92
N HIS A 36 -8.55 2.67 -7.65
CA HIS A 36 -7.13 2.71 -7.98
C HIS A 36 -6.59 4.11 -7.80
N HIS A 37 -5.51 4.24 -7.04
CA HIS A 37 -4.71 5.45 -6.92
C HIS A 37 -3.34 5.24 -7.55
N ASP A 38 -3.04 6.04 -8.57
CA ASP A 38 -1.68 6.26 -9.05
C ASP A 38 -1.18 7.57 -8.42
N LEU A 39 -0.41 7.45 -7.34
CA LEU A 39 0.00 8.61 -6.54
C LEU A 39 0.81 9.64 -7.32
N TRP A 40 1.51 9.25 -8.39
CA TRP A 40 2.23 10.16 -9.25
C TRP A 40 1.33 10.84 -10.27
N ALA A 41 0.44 10.11 -10.91
CA ALA A 41 -0.52 10.67 -11.87
C ALA A 41 -1.51 11.64 -11.17
N GLU A 42 -1.85 11.37 -9.92
CA GLU A 42 -2.70 12.21 -9.08
C GLU A 42 -1.97 13.42 -8.48
N ASN A 43 -0.65 13.55 -8.70
CA ASN A 43 0.18 14.58 -8.06
C ASN A 43 0.05 14.59 -6.52
N PHE A 44 -0.09 13.42 -5.91
CA PHE A 44 -0.21 13.31 -4.46
C PHE A 44 1.00 13.93 -3.77
N SER A 45 0.79 14.85 -2.84
CA SER A 45 1.87 15.41 -2.03
C SER A 45 2.25 14.46 -0.90
N PRO A 46 3.48 13.92 -0.84
CA PRO A 46 3.91 13.03 0.24
C PRO A 46 4.35 13.76 1.51
N VAL A 47 4.33 15.10 1.50
CA VAL A 47 4.89 15.91 2.59
C VAL A 47 3.88 16.06 3.70
N PHE A 48 4.21 15.53 4.89
CA PHE A 48 3.45 15.74 6.12
C PHE A 48 3.65 17.18 6.61
N THR A 49 2.60 17.96 6.63
CA THR A 49 2.66 19.40 6.88
C THR A 49 2.70 19.75 8.37
N PRO A 50 3.14 20.98 8.74
CA PRO A 50 3.01 21.46 10.12
C PRO A 50 1.56 21.44 10.65
N TYR A 51 0.57 21.75 9.78
CA TYR A 51 -0.84 21.68 10.14
C TYR A 51 -1.24 20.25 10.52
N GLU A 52 -0.91 19.25 9.70
CA GLU A 52 -1.19 17.84 9.98
C GLU A 52 -0.53 17.38 11.28
N ARG A 53 0.68 17.85 11.57
CA ARG A 53 1.39 17.51 12.80
C ARG A 53 0.72 18.11 14.05
N LEU A 54 0.29 19.36 13.99
CA LEU A 54 -0.37 20.04 15.11
C LEU A 54 -1.78 19.49 15.36
N ASN A 55 -2.49 19.09 14.31
CA ASN A 55 -3.85 18.56 14.36
C ASN A 55 -3.91 17.03 14.29
N HIS A 56 -2.82 16.33 14.61
CA HIS A 56 -2.69 14.88 14.41
C HIS A 56 -3.81 14.08 15.11
N VAL A 57 -4.28 14.51 16.28
CA VAL A 57 -5.32 13.86 17.09
C VAL A 57 -6.69 14.55 16.97
N GLY A 58 -6.85 15.53 16.10
CA GLY A 58 -8.09 16.27 15.91
C GLY A 58 -9.21 15.50 15.21
N ASP A 59 -10.38 16.12 15.11
CA ASP A 59 -11.54 15.58 14.39
C ASP A 59 -11.23 15.36 12.90
N VAL A 60 -11.71 14.26 12.34
CA VAL A 60 -11.43 13.88 10.93
C VAL A 60 -12.17 14.80 9.97
N ALA A 61 -13.40 15.22 10.28
CA ALA A 61 -14.16 16.10 9.39
C ALA A 61 -13.50 17.47 9.27
N GLU A 62 -13.07 18.05 10.37
CA GLU A 62 -12.33 19.33 10.40
C GLU A 62 -11.00 19.23 9.62
N LYS A 63 -10.28 18.11 9.78
CA LYS A 63 -9.04 17.86 9.00
C LYS A 63 -9.31 17.82 7.52
N LEU A 64 -10.38 17.15 7.08
CA LEU A 64 -10.73 17.00 5.67
C LEU A 64 -11.29 18.28 5.04
N GLU A 65 -11.73 19.26 5.83
CA GLU A 65 -11.99 20.61 5.34
C GLU A 65 -10.70 21.33 4.94
N SER A 66 -9.63 21.14 5.70
CA SER A 66 -8.31 21.73 5.45
C SER A 66 -7.42 20.92 4.51
N LEU A 67 -7.72 19.64 4.32
CA LEU A 67 -6.96 18.68 3.50
C LEU A 67 -7.90 17.92 2.55
N PRO A 68 -8.63 18.62 1.67
CA PRO A 68 -9.64 18.02 0.82
C PRO A 68 -9.08 16.96 -0.14
N GLU A 69 -7.80 17.08 -0.49
CA GLU A 69 -7.10 16.12 -1.35
C GLU A 69 -6.96 14.73 -0.73
N LEU A 70 -7.08 14.58 0.58
CA LEU A 70 -7.00 13.29 1.27
C LEU A 70 -8.36 12.56 1.32
N ARG A 71 -9.46 13.26 1.07
CA ARG A 71 -10.81 12.73 1.24
C ARG A 71 -11.03 11.44 0.47
N GLN A 72 -10.75 11.44 -0.84
CA GLN A 72 -10.97 10.28 -1.70
C GLN A 72 -10.10 9.08 -1.26
N HIS A 73 -8.83 9.31 -0.93
CA HIS A 73 -7.93 8.25 -0.45
C HIS A 73 -8.45 7.61 0.85
N ILE A 74 -9.00 8.40 1.76
CA ILE A 74 -9.55 7.93 3.03
C ILE A 74 -10.83 7.15 2.80
N GLU A 75 -11.76 7.67 2.01
CA GLU A 75 -13.01 7.01 1.68
C GLU A 75 -12.77 5.66 0.99
N ASP A 76 -11.79 5.59 0.08
CA ASP A 76 -11.44 4.37 -0.63
C ASP A 76 -10.78 3.34 0.28
N LEU A 77 -9.97 3.79 1.22
CA LEU A 77 -9.35 2.92 2.21
C LEU A 77 -10.38 2.35 3.21
N GLN A 78 -11.35 3.17 3.63
CA GLN A 78 -12.44 2.73 4.50
C GLN A 78 -13.46 1.83 3.79
N TRP A 79 -13.58 1.96 2.47
CA TRP A 79 -14.49 1.16 1.66
C TRP A 79 -13.95 -0.24 1.32
N CYS A 80 -12.63 -0.44 1.21
CA CYS A 80 -12.07 -1.66 0.66
C CYS A 80 -12.05 -2.84 1.63
N ASP A 81 -12.18 -4.07 1.10
CA ASP A 81 -11.94 -5.34 1.81
C ASP A 81 -10.49 -5.82 1.66
N ALA A 82 -9.83 -5.39 0.57
CA ALA A 82 -8.46 -5.74 0.24
C ALA A 82 -7.66 -4.50 -0.17
N LEU A 83 -6.47 -4.35 0.40
CA LEU A 83 -5.50 -3.31 0.05
C LEU A 83 -4.33 -3.95 -0.68
N ILE A 84 -4.05 -3.49 -1.90
CA ILE A 84 -2.91 -3.91 -2.72
C ILE A 84 -1.98 -2.71 -2.91
N LEU A 85 -0.72 -2.86 -2.50
CA LEU A 85 0.32 -1.86 -2.65
C LEU A 85 1.30 -2.30 -3.73
N VAL A 86 1.50 -1.48 -4.76
CA VAL A 86 2.39 -1.77 -5.90
C VAL A 86 3.47 -0.69 -5.98
N TYR A 87 4.73 -1.05 -5.70
CA TYR A 87 5.83 -0.08 -5.60
C TYR A 87 7.21 -0.73 -5.76
N PRO A 88 8.25 0.01 -6.18
CA PRO A 88 9.63 -0.45 -6.12
C PRO A 88 10.18 -0.27 -4.70
N THR A 89 11.05 -1.17 -4.26
CA THR A 89 11.79 -0.97 -3.01
C THR A 89 13.01 -0.07 -3.27
N TRP A 90 13.03 1.08 -2.63
CA TRP A 90 14.14 2.04 -2.65
C TRP A 90 14.72 2.20 -1.24
N TRP A 91 16.04 2.09 -1.11
CA TRP A 91 16.71 2.15 0.20
C TRP A 91 16.05 1.21 1.23
N SER A 92 15.83 -0.03 0.82
CA SER A 92 15.21 -1.11 1.62
C SER A 92 13.79 -0.81 2.13
N GLY A 93 13.16 0.28 1.67
CA GLY A 93 11.85 0.77 2.12
C GLY A 93 10.89 1.12 0.99
N GLN A 94 9.78 1.74 1.38
CA GLN A 94 8.84 2.33 0.45
C GLN A 94 9.43 3.59 -0.18
N PRO A 95 9.10 3.90 -1.46
CA PRO A 95 9.38 5.22 -2.03
C PRO A 95 8.75 6.32 -1.17
N ALA A 96 9.38 7.51 -1.16
CA ALA A 96 8.88 8.65 -0.39
C ALA A 96 7.40 8.94 -0.62
N MET A 97 6.93 8.82 -1.86
CA MET A 97 5.53 8.98 -2.25
C MET A 97 4.60 8.04 -1.45
N LEU A 98 4.90 6.74 -1.40
CA LEU A 98 4.09 5.77 -0.66
C LEU A 98 4.24 5.93 0.86
N LYS A 99 5.45 6.27 1.32
CA LYS A 99 5.66 6.54 2.76
C LYS A 99 4.85 7.76 3.20
N GLY A 100 4.85 8.84 2.41
CA GLY A 100 4.02 10.01 2.67
C GLY A 100 2.51 9.70 2.62
N TRP A 101 2.09 8.82 1.71
CA TRP A 101 0.71 8.33 1.71
C TRP A 101 0.36 7.62 3.03
N PHE A 102 1.25 6.78 3.57
CA PHE A 102 1.04 6.19 4.90
C PHE A 102 0.95 7.26 5.99
N ASP A 103 1.86 8.24 5.98
CA ASP A 103 1.92 9.25 7.02
C ASP A 103 0.68 10.17 7.04
N ARG A 104 0.11 10.46 5.86
CA ARG A 104 -1.00 11.39 5.71
C ARG A 104 -2.38 10.69 5.77
N VAL A 105 -2.52 9.50 5.14
CA VAL A 105 -3.82 8.81 5.02
C VAL A 105 -4.12 7.90 6.20
N LEU A 106 -3.09 7.24 6.81
CA LEU A 106 -3.28 6.38 7.97
C LEU A 106 -3.37 7.19 9.28
N MET A 107 -4.08 8.31 9.25
CA MET A 107 -4.18 9.23 10.38
C MET A 107 -5.07 8.72 11.52
N ASN A 108 -4.98 9.39 12.66
CA ASN A 108 -5.90 9.21 13.78
C ASN A 108 -7.35 9.50 13.36
N GLY A 109 -8.28 8.67 13.82
CA GLY A 109 -9.69 8.72 13.45
C GLY A 109 -10.03 8.00 12.14
N VAL A 110 -9.02 7.68 11.31
CA VAL A 110 -9.18 6.92 10.05
C VAL A 110 -8.66 5.49 10.21
N ALA A 111 -7.36 5.33 10.47
CA ALA A 111 -6.74 4.02 10.58
C ALA A 111 -6.69 3.50 12.02
N TRP A 112 -6.62 4.40 12.97
CA TRP A 112 -6.51 4.09 14.39
C TRP A 112 -7.08 5.20 15.26
N VAL A 113 -7.33 4.88 16.53
CA VAL A 113 -7.66 5.83 17.58
C VAL A 113 -6.93 5.44 18.87
N LEU A 114 -6.53 6.42 19.67
CA LEU A 114 -6.07 6.20 21.03
C LEU A 114 -7.22 6.58 21.97
N PRO A 115 -7.94 5.59 22.55
CA PRO A 115 -9.00 5.89 23.52
C PRO A 115 -8.44 6.61 24.75
N GLU A 116 -9.23 7.47 25.36
CA GLU A 116 -8.84 8.18 26.59
C GLU A 116 -8.43 7.19 27.67
N GLY A 117 -7.30 7.46 28.34
CA GLY A 117 -6.74 6.59 29.38
C GLY A 117 -6.13 5.27 28.89
N ALA A 118 -6.17 4.97 27.57
CA ALA A 118 -5.59 3.75 27.05
C ALA A 118 -4.09 3.90 26.74
N ALA A 119 -3.30 2.85 27.06
CA ALA A 119 -1.89 2.77 26.68
C ALA A 119 -1.66 2.23 25.25
N ARG A 120 -2.73 1.85 24.55
CA ARG A 120 -2.63 1.22 23.22
C ARG A 120 -3.67 1.79 22.27
N ILE A 121 -3.26 1.94 21.01
CA ILE A 121 -4.16 2.31 19.92
C ILE A 121 -5.15 1.18 19.61
N ARG A 122 -6.33 1.57 19.13
CA ARG A 122 -7.34 0.66 18.60
C ARG A 122 -7.39 0.80 17.08
N PRO A 123 -7.26 -0.28 16.30
CA PRO A 123 -7.39 -0.25 14.85
C PRO A 123 -8.82 0.09 14.42
N LEU A 124 -8.95 0.83 13.33
CA LEU A 124 -10.24 1.23 12.74
C LEU A 124 -10.49 0.61 11.37
N LEU A 125 -9.45 0.26 10.61
CA LEU A 125 -9.58 -0.36 9.28
C LEU A 125 -9.88 -1.87 9.37
N THR A 126 -10.85 -2.24 10.20
CA THR A 126 -11.21 -3.65 10.46
C THR A 126 -11.97 -4.30 9.30
N ASN A 127 -12.37 -3.54 8.30
CA ASN A 127 -12.90 -3.98 7.02
C ASN A 127 -11.82 -4.66 6.16
N VAL A 128 -10.57 -4.20 6.21
CA VAL A 128 -9.47 -4.70 5.37
C VAL A 128 -9.00 -6.08 5.86
N ARG A 129 -9.34 -7.11 5.10
CA ARG A 129 -9.04 -8.53 5.41
C ARG A 129 -7.89 -9.11 4.59
N HIS A 130 -7.46 -8.41 3.53
CA HIS A 130 -6.33 -8.81 2.69
C HIS A 130 -5.38 -7.62 2.52
N LEU A 131 -4.09 -7.86 2.76
CA LEU A 131 -3.01 -6.90 2.53
C LEU A 131 -1.99 -7.55 1.61
N ILE A 132 -1.91 -7.09 0.38
CA ILE A 132 -1.05 -7.64 -0.65
C ILE A 132 -0.02 -6.60 -1.07
N VAL A 133 1.24 -6.98 -1.10
CA VAL A 133 2.33 -6.16 -1.62
C VAL A 133 2.89 -6.80 -2.87
N VAL A 134 3.00 -6.02 -3.94
CA VAL A 134 3.71 -6.34 -5.17
C VAL A 134 4.87 -5.37 -5.30
N THR A 135 6.10 -5.86 -5.21
CA THR A 135 7.28 -5.00 -5.19
C THR A 135 8.47 -5.58 -5.95
N THR A 136 9.39 -4.72 -6.32
CA THR A 136 10.67 -5.09 -6.94
C THR A 136 11.83 -4.57 -6.09
N HIS A 137 12.93 -5.31 -6.10
CA HIS A 137 14.19 -4.95 -5.42
C HIS A 137 15.33 -5.01 -6.42
N GLY A 138 16.20 -3.99 -6.45
CA GLY A 138 17.44 -4.02 -7.25
C GLY A 138 18.38 -5.12 -6.77
N SER A 139 18.57 -5.22 -5.46
CA SER A 139 19.44 -6.22 -4.83
C SER A 139 18.83 -7.62 -4.76
N GLY A 140 19.70 -8.63 -4.60
CA GLY A 140 19.29 -10.01 -4.38
C GLY A 140 18.63 -10.23 -3.00
N LYS A 141 17.94 -11.35 -2.85
CA LYS A 141 17.18 -11.68 -1.63
C LYS A 141 18.05 -11.72 -0.37
N LEU A 142 19.28 -12.24 -0.48
CA LEU A 142 20.21 -12.33 0.67
C LEU A 142 20.62 -10.95 1.16
N VAL A 143 20.95 -10.03 0.24
CA VAL A 143 21.31 -8.65 0.58
C VAL A 143 20.14 -7.97 1.30
N ASN A 144 18.93 -8.06 0.76
CA ASN A 144 17.73 -7.50 1.41
C ASN A 144 17.47 -8.08 2.81
N ALA A 145 17.75 -9.37 3.01
CA ALA A 145 17.62 -10.01 4.32
C ALA A 145 18.63 -9.44 5.32
N LEU A 146 19.89 -9.24 4.90
CA LEU A 146 20.95 -8.62 5.71
C LEU A 146 20.64 -7.15 6.03
N GLU A 147 20.05 -6.39 5.09
CA GLU A 147 19.55 -5.02 5.30
C GLU A 147 18.33 -4.98 6.23
N GLY A 148 17.76 -6.12 6.57
CA GLY A 148 16.67 -6.25 7.54
C GLY A 148 15.27 -6.09 6.97
N GLU A 149 15.07 -6.03 5.65
CA GLU A 149 13.76 -5.93 4.98
C GLU A 149 12.85 -4.85 5.62
N SER A 150 13.36 -3.64 5.86
CA SER A 150 12.67 -2.58 6.61
C SER A 150 11.29 -2.23 6.01
N GLY A 151 11.20 -2.17 4.69
CA GLY A 151 9.94 -1.93 3.97
C GLY A 151 8.88 -2.99 4.25
N LYS A 152 9.25 -4.26 4.23
CA LYS A 152 8.35 -5.38 4.57
C LYS A 152 7.91 -5.32 6.03
N ARG A 153 8.84 -4.99 6.94
CA ARG A 153 8.52 -4.86 8.37
C ARG A 153 7.57 -3.70 8.62
N THR A 154 7.75 -2.56 7.97
CA THR A 154 6.83 -1.42 8.05
C THR A 154 5.41 -1.83 7.66
N VAL A 155 5.23 -2.51 6.53
CA VAL A 155 3.90 -2.93 6.08
C VAL A 155 3.32 -4.02 6.98
N PHE A 156 4.09 -5.08 7.29
CA PHE A 156 3.55 -6.27 7.97
C PHE A 156 3.58 -6.21 9.50
N ARG A 157 4.26 -5.23 10.08
CA ARG A 157 4.25 -5.02 11.54
C ARG A 157 3.54 -3.75 11.97
N SER A 158 3.64 -2.66 11.18
CA SER A 158 3.02 -1.38 11.54
C SER A 158 1.68 -1.19 10.83
N VAL A 159 1.64 -1.13 9.49
CA VAL A 159 0.37 -0.93 8.74
C VAL A 159 -0.63 -2.04 9.04
N ARG A 160 -0.19 -3.29 9.07
CA ARG A 160 -1.03 -4.44 9.40
C ARG A 160 -1.78 -4.30 10.73
N LEU A 161 -1.20 -3.64 11.72
CA LEU A 161 -1.85 -3.48 13.04
C LEU A 161 -3.09 -2.59 12.99
N MET A 162 -3.26 -1.78 11.94
CA MET A 162 -4.43 -0.91 11.75
C MET A 162 -5.61 -1.66 11.10
N LEU A 163 -5.36 -2.86 10.57
CA LEU A 163 -6.29 -3.65 9.77
C LEU A 163 -7.01 -4.71 10.61
N HIS A 164 -7.84 -5.55 9.95
CA HIS A 164 -8.51 -6.65 10.62
C HIS A 164 -7.52 -7.59 11.34
N ARG A 165 -7.81 -8.01 12.57
CA ARG A 165 -6.92 -8.85 13.40
C ARG A 165 -6.43 -10.14 12.73
N ARG A 166 -7.25 -10.70 11.80
CA ARG A 166 -6.94 -11.91 11.01
C ARG A 166 -6.65 -11.56 9.55
N VAL A 167 -6.12 -10.36 9.26
CA VAL A 167 -5.76 -9.97 7.90
C VAL A 167 -4.76 -10.96 7.30
N ARG A 168 -5.05 -11.39 6.06
CA ARG A 168 -4.15 -12.24 5.28
C ARG A 168 -3.15 -11.36 4.55
N CYS A 169 -1.87 -11.63 4.76
CA CYS A 169 -0.78 -10.82 4.21
C CYS A 169 -0.02 -11.60 3.15
N GLU A 170 0.23 -10.97 1.99
CA GLU A 170 1.00 -11.52 0.88
C GLU A 170 2.14 -10.59 0.48
N TRP A 171 3.35 -11.13 0.37
CA TRP A 171 4.53 -10.41 -0.10
C TRP A 171 5.01 -11.00 -1.41
N LEU A 172 4.69 -10.33 -2.51
CA LEU A 172 5.06 -10.71 -3.87
C LEU A 172 6.21 -9.83 -4.33
N ALA A 173 7.43 -10.28 -4.08
CA ALA A 173 8.64 -9.54 -4.39
C ALA A 173 9.43 -10.21 -5.51
N MET A 174 9.95 -9.38 -6.43
CA MET A 174 10.98 -9.74 -7.38
C MET A 174 12.31 -9.13 -6.93
N TYR A 175 13.26 -9.97 -6.60
CA TYR A 175 14.62 -9.57 -6.22
C TYR A 175 15.56 -9.59 -7.42
N GLY A 176 16.53 -8.68 -7.49
CA GLY A 176 17.53 -8.60 -8.54
C GLY A 176 16.94 -8.12 -9.86
N ILE A 177 15.97 -7.19 -9.83
CA ILE A 177 15.25 -6.72 -11.02
C ILE A 177 16.18 -6.08 -12.06
N ASP A 178 17.27 -5.44 -11.64
CA ASP A 178 18.18 -4.72 -12.53
C ASP A 178 18.87 -5.64 -13.54
N ASN A 179 19.12 -6.89 -13.13
CA ASN A 179 19.75 -7.92 -13.96
C ASN A 179 18.73 -8.97 -14.46
N ALA A 180 17.45 -8.75 -14.27
CA ALA A 180 16.43 -9.74 -14.61
C ALA A 180 16.15 -9.79 -16.12
N THR A 181 16.15 -11.00 -16.68
CA THR A 181 15.76 -11.25 -18.07
C THR A 181 14.25 -11.01 -18.27
N LEU A 182 13.84 -10.80 -19.53
CA LEU A 182 12.42 -10.70 -19.89
C LEU A 182 11.64 -11.94 -19.44
N GLN A 183 12.20 -13.13 -19.63
CA GLN A 183 11.56 -14.38 -19.20
C GLN A 183 11.34 -14.43 -17.68
N GLN A 184 12.30 -13.96 -16.88
CA GLN A 184 12.15 -13.89 -15.42
C GLN A 184 11.06 -12.89 -15.01
N ARG A 185 10.98 -11.73 -15.67
CA ARG A 185 9.92 -10.73 -15.46
C ARG A 185 8.55 -11.28 -15.81
N GLN A 186 8.41 -11.96 -16.95
CA GLN A 186 7.16 -12.62 -17.36
C GLN A 186 6.74 -13.72 -16.36
N LYS A 187 7.69 -14.55 -15.91
CA LYS A 187 7.42 -15.58 -14.89
C LYS A 187 6.93 -14.97 -13.57
N PHE A 188 7.53 -13.85 -13.17
CA PHE A 188 7.10 -13.14 -11.97
C PHE A 188 5.70 -12.54 -12.12
N SER A 189 5.40 -11.83 -13.23
CA SER A 189 4.06 -11.31 -13.53
C SER A 189 3.00 -12.43 -13.50
N GLY A 190 3.27 -13.56 -14.15
CA GLY A 190 2.38 -14.72 -14.09
C GLY A 190 2.18 -15.29 -12.67
N ARG A 191 3.20 -15.21 -11.80
CA ARG A 191 3.07 -15.58 -10.39
C ARG A 191 2.16 -14.61 -9.64
N VAL A 192 2.31 -13.30 -9.90
CA VAL A 192 1.47 -12.24 -9.27
C VAL A 192 0.00 -12.49 -9.63
N ARG A 193 -0.33 -12.63 -10.92
CA ARG A 193 -1.70 -12.89 -11.39
C ARG A 193 -2.33 -14.11 -10.71
N ARG A 194 -1.65 -15.25 -10.75
CA ARG A 194 -2.14 -16.50 -10.12
C ARG A 194 -2.34 -16.35 -8.62
N ARG A 195 -1.48 -15.57 -7.95
CA ARG A 195 -1.58 -15.40 -6.50
C ARG A 195 -2.75 -14.51 -6.13
N ILE A 196 -2.95 -13.40 -6.83
CA ILE A 196 -4.10 -12.50 -6.64
C ILE A 196 -5.41 -13.27 -6.82
N ASN A 197 -5.57 -13.97 -7.94
CA ASN A 197 -6.75 -14.77 -8.23
C ASN A 197 -7.02 -15.83 -7.15
N ARG A 198 -5.97 -16.44 -6.58
CA ARG A 198 -6.12 -17.44 -5.52
C ARG A 198 -6.52 -16.87 -4.16
N VAL A 199 -6.02 -15.68 -3.83
CA VAL A 199 -6.15 -15.08 -2.49
C VAL A 199 -7.46 -14.32 -2.35
N LEU A 200 -7.97 -13.76 -3.44
CA LEU A 200 -9.16 -12.91 -3.47
C LEU A 200 -10.42 -13.63 -4.01
N LYS A 201 -10.39 -14.95 -4.10
CA LYS A 201 -11.56 -15.78 -4.43
C LYS A 201 -12.62 -15.77 -3.35
#